data_8d1ca142d6f03902978bf08bd749cc69
#
_entry.id   8d1ca142d6f03902978bf08bd749cc69
#
_cell.length_a   1.000
_cell.length_b   1.000
_cell.length_c   1.000
_cell.angle_alpha   90.00
_cell.angle_beta   90.00
_cell.angle_gamma   90.00
#
_symmetry.space_group_name_H-M   'P 1'
#
loop_
_entity.id
_entity.type
_entity.pdbx_description
1 polymer ?
#
loop_
_entity_poly.entity_id
_entity_poly.type
_entity_poly.pdbx_seq_one_letter_code
_entity_poly.pdbx_strand_id
1 'polypeptide(L)'
;MLAECRPGDPGLPLAITMSATYWRSAAQDAAMQEEHRFVWKAMLDTIDTDLAGTRVLDVGCNRGGFLRLLADDCGIKEGFGYDPATSAIEDARRLAGTRPLRFEVAAAPPSGWNGFDVAFNHEVLYLLDDLPAHATAIFRALKPGGVYYAVMGVHAASPLMATWHAKNAEAMGLPALYELDQVAAWFSDAGFQVAAGRLWIRFVPIAAEHLDEARLLDVLDYYYNQKILLRFSRP
;
A
#
# COMPACT_ATOMS: atom_id res chain seq x y z
N MET A 1 -5.11 1.22 18.22
CA MET A 1 -6.54 1.49 18.47
C MET A 1 -7.28 1.34 17.16
N LEU A 2 -7.75 0.13 16.85
CA LEU A 2 -8.73 -0.08 15.79
C LEU A 2 -10.04 0.52 16.31
N ALA A 3 -10.39 1.71 15.82
CA ALA A 3 -11.59 2.40 16.27
C ALA A 3 -12.84 1.55 15.95
N GLU A 4 -13.56 1.15 17.00
CA GLU A 4 -14.86 0.50 16.87
C GLU A 4 -15.79 1.31 15.99
N CYS A 5 -16.33 0.68 14.95
CA CYS A 5 -17.49 1.17 14.22
C CYS A 5 -18.71 1.05 15.14
N ARG A 6 -19.14 2.13 15.77
CA ARG A 6 -20.41 2.14 16.54
C ARG A 6 -21.57 2.09 15.53
N PRO A 7 -22.51 1.16 15.67
CA PRO A 7 -23.76 1.18 14.90
C PRO A 7 -24.63 2.32 15.42
N GLY A 8 -24.94 3.31 14.58
CA GLY A 8 -25.90 4.35 14.95
C GLY A 8 -25.79 5.69 14.27
N ASP A 9 -25.30 5.78 13.02
CA ASP A 9 -25.42 7.01 12.23
C ASP A 9 -26.36 6.77 11.06
N PRO A 10 -27.60 7.33 11.06
CA PRO A 10 -28.56 7.14 9.98
C PRO A 10 -28.21 8.10 8.84
N GLY A 11 -27.79 7.56 7.70
CA GLY A 11 -27.80 8.31 6.45
C GLY A 11 -26.49 8.46 5.71
N LEU A 12 -25.80 7.37 5.41
CA LEU A 12 -24.84 7.35 4.31
C LEU A 12 -25.53 6.87 3.04
N PRO A 13 -25.57 7.67 1.95
CA PRO A 13 -26.08 7.19 0.68
C PRO A 13 -25.14 6.11 0.13
N LEU A 14 -25.75 5.08 -0.48
CA LEU A 14 -25.12 3.96 -1.20
C LEU A 14 -24.38 4.40 -2.49
N ALA A 15 -23.51 5.36 -2.37
CA ALA A 15 -22.51 5.70 -3.37
C ALA A 15 -21.23 5.95 -2.59
N ILE A 16 -20.47 4.89 -2.32
CA ILE A 16 -19.08 5.03 -1.90
C ILE A 16 -18.33 5.53 -3.13
N THR A 17 -18.38 6.84 -3.32
CA THR A 17 -17.40 7.54 -4.13
C THR A 17 -16.07 7.30 -3.43
N MET A 18 -15.11 6.66 -4.11
CA MET A 18 -13.73 6.39 -3.67
C MET A 18 -12.94 7.69 -3.41
N SER A 19 -13.52 8.64 -2.68
CA SER A 19 -12.93 9.93 -2.34
C SER A 19 -12.56 10.08 -0.86
N ALA A 20 -12.81 9.05 -0.05
CA ALA A 20 -12.51 9.07 1.37
C ALA A 20 -11.26 8.23 1.67
N THR A 21 -10.35 8.77 2.49
CA THR A 21 -9.27 7.98 3.07
C THR A 21 -9.86 6.88 3.94
N TYR A 22 -9.18 5.74 4.02
CA TYR A 22 -9.40 4.70 5.01
C TYR A 22 -9.40 5.29 6.44
N TRP A 23 -8.55 6.29 6.69
CA TRP A 23 -8.41 7.01 7.96
C TRP A 23 -9.33 8.22 8.00
N ARG A 24 -10.13 8.31 9.05
CA ARG A 24 -11.21 9.31 9.19
C ARG A 24 -10.73 10.70 9.65
N SER A 25 -9.45 10.83 10.03
CA SER A 25 -8.88 12.12 10.44
C SER A 25 -7.41 12.24 10.10
N ALA A 26 -6.95 13.48 9.92
CA ALA A 26 -5.53 13.79 9.68
C ALA A 26 -4.61 13.29 10.81
N ALA A 27 -5.10 13.22 12.05
CA ALA A 27 -4.34 12.71 13.19
C ALA A 27 -4.16 11.18 13.11
N GLN A 28 -5.22 10.46 12.72
CA GLN A 28 -5.13 9.01 12.47
C GLN A 28 -4.17 8.68 11.32
N ASP A 29 -4.25 9.45 10.22
CA ASP A 29 -3.33 9.30 9.10
C ASP A 29 -1.86 9.53 9.51
N ALA A 30 -1.60 10.55 10.34
CA ALA A 30 -0.25 10.83 10.81
C ALA A 30 0.28 9.72 11.74
N ALA A 31 -0.55 9.20 12.63
CA ALA A 31 -0.20 8.07 13.49
C ALA A 31 0.10 6.81 12.67
N MET A 32 -0.76 6.48 11.69
CA MET A 32 -0.56 5.36 10.79
C MET A 32 0.77 5.46 10.01
N GLN A 33 1.15 6.63 9.53
CA GLN A 33 2.43 6.80 8.83
C GLN A 33 3.63 6.47 9.73
N GLU A 34 3.59 6.88 11.00
CA GLU A 34 4.65 6.54 11.94
C GLU A 34 4.66 5.04 12.28
N GLU A 35 3.49 4.44 12.48
CA GLU A 35 3.34 3.00 12.70
C GLU A 35 3.83 2.17 11.50
N HIS A 36 3.60 2.62 10.26
CA HIS A 36 4.03 1.92 9.06
C HIS A 36 5.51 2.12 8.71
N ARG A 37 6.16 3.10 9.31
CA ARG A 37 7.55 3.46 8.97
C ARG A 37 8.54 2.29 9.13
N PHE A 38 8.34 1.43 10.14
CA PHE A 38 9.20 0.26 10.30
C PHE A 38 9.00 -0.78 9.18
N VAL A 39 7.77 -0.92 8.67
CA VAL A 39 7.48 -1.79 7.52
C VAL A 39 8.09 -1.22 6.24
N TRP A 40 8.00 0.10 6.03
CA TRP A 40 8.66 0.74 4.89
C TRP A 40 10.17 0.53 4.90
N LYS A 41 10.81 0.67 6.06
CA LYS A 41 12.24 0.37 6.21
C LYS A 41 12.54 -1.10 5.94
N ALA A 42 11.75 -2.02 6.50
CA ALA A 42 11.92 -3.44 6.23
C ALA A 42 11.74 -3.78 4.74
N MET A 43 10.82 -3.11 4.04
CA MET A 43 10.65 -3.25 2.60
C MET A 43 11.91 -2.76 1.86
N LEU A 44 12.44 -1.59 2.20
CA LEU A 44 13.66 -1.04 1.61
C LEU A 44 14.90 -1.93 1.88
N ASP A 45 15.00 -2.52 3.06
CA ASP A 45 16.07 -3.47 3.42
C ASP A 45 15.96 -4.81 2.67
N THR A 46 14.77 -5.13 2.13
CA THR A 46 14.50 -6.41 1.46
C THR A 46 14.62 -6.33 -0.06
N ILE A 47 14.30 -5.19 -0.67
CA ILE A 47 14.32 -5.04 -2.14
C ILE A 47 15.74 -5.16 -2.70
N ASP A 48 15.84 -5.63 -3.96
CA ASP A 48 17.09 -5.84 -4.68
C ASP A 48 17.38 -4.76 -5.73
N THR A 49 16.69 -3.62 -5.66
CA THR A 49 16.83 -2.50 -6.59
C THR A 49 17.48 -1.30 -5.91
N ASP A 50 18.54 -0.76 -6.51
CA ASP A 50 19.11 0.53 -6.11
C ASP A 50 18.13 1.64 -6.53
N LEU A 51 17.73 2.48 -5.58
CA LEU A 51 16.78 3.56 -5.79
C LEU A 51 17.46 4.89 -6.17
N ALA A 52 18.77 5.02 -6.01
CA ALA A 52 19.46 6.26 -6.32
C ALA A 52 19.29 6.67 -7.79
N GLY A 53 18.85 7.91 -8.01
CA GLY A 53 18.62 8.46 -9.34
C GLY A 53 17.42 7.89 -10.10
N THR A 54 16.56 7.08 -9.46
CA THR A 54 15.38 6.45 -10.09
C THR A 54 14.17 7.38 -10.10
N ARG A 55 13.28 7.09 -11.03
CA ARG A 55 11.92 7.63 -11.13
C ARG A 55 10.94 6.65 -10.50
N VAL A 56 10.28 7.06 -9.41
CA VAL A 56 9.48 6.18 -8.57
C VAL A 56 7.99 6.50 -8.66
N LEU A 57 7.14 5.45 -8.71
CA LEU A 57 5.68 5.54 -8.58
C LEU A 57 5.26 4.92 -7.24
N ASP A 58 4.40 5.61 -6.50
CA ASP A 58 3.77 5.13 -5.25
C ASP A 58 2.26 5.01 -5.44
N VAL A 59 1.75 3.79 -5.34
CA VAL A 59 0.35 3.42 -5.56
C VAL A 59 -0.41 3.46 -4.23
N GLY A 60 -1.45 4.29 -4.15
CA GLY A 60 -2.14 4.52 -2.88
C GLY A 60 -1.25 5.27 -1.90
N CYS A 61 -0.66 6.36 -2.38
CA CYS A 61 0.39 7.09 -1.67
C CYS A 61 -0.10 7.82 -0.42
N ASN A 62 -1.41 7.89 -0.17
CA ASN A 62 -2.02 8.63 0.92
C ASN A 62 -1.40 10.05 1.01
N ARG A 63 -0.92 10.47 2.16
CA ARG A 63 -0.28 11.79 2.41
C ARG A 63 1.19 11.84 1.97
N GLY A 64 1.66 10.90 1.12
CA GLY A 64 2.98 10.87 0.52
C GLY A 64 4.14 10.63 1.49
N GLY A 65 3.87 9.98 2.64
CA GLY A 65 4.89 9.73 3.68
C GLY A 65 6.03 8.87 3.18
N PHE A 66 5.71 7.81 2.44
CA PHE A 66 6.71 6.91 1.88
C PHE A 66 7.57 7.59 0.81
N LEU A 67 6.98 8.33 -0.11
CA LEU A 67 7.75 9.09 -1.12
C LEU A 67 8.67 10.14 -0.50
N ARG A 68 8.26 10.81 0.58
CA ARG A 68 9.15 11.73 1.29
C ARG A 68 10.33 11.01 1.91
N LEU A 69 10.11 9.83 2.52
CA LEU A 69 11.19 8.99 3.02
C LEU A 69 12.17 8.60 1.90
N LEU A 70 11.66 8.19 0.72
CA LEU A 70 12.51 7.85 -0.42
C LEU A 70 13.31 9.05 -0.95
N ALA A 71 12.70 10.23 -0.98
CA ALA A 71 13.39 11.44 -1.41
C ALA A 71 14.48 11.88 -0.44
N ASP A 72 14.26 11.72 0.86
CA ASP A 72 15.20 12.14 1.90
C ASP A 72 16.34 11.13 2.11
N ASP A 73 16.02 9.82 2.09
CA ASP A 73 16.95 8.78 2.54
C ASP A 73 17.54 7.94 1.38
N CYS A 74 16.89 7.87 0.20
CA CYS A 74 17.30 6.97 -0.89
C CYS A 74 17.79 7.69 -2.15
N GLY A 75 17.77 9.02 -2.19
CA GLY A 75 18.29 9.79 -3.31
C GLY A 75 17.57 9.56 -4.64
N ILE A 76 16.26 9.31 -4.62
CA ILE A 76 15.46 9.15 -5.85
C ILE A 76 15.52 10.43 -6.69
N LYS A 77 15.45 10.30 -8.02
CA LYS A 77 15.43 11.44 -8.94
C LYS A 77 14.13 12.24 -8.84
N GLU A 78 13.00 11.54 -8.85
CA GLU A 78 11.66 12.11 -8.73
C GLU A 78 10.66 11.04 -8.27
N GLY A 79 9.65 11.45 -7.52
CA GLY A 79 8.59 10.58 -7.02
C GLY A 79 7.20 11.03 -7.47
N PHE A 80 6.37 10.09 -7.82
CA PHE A 80 4.99 10.30 -8.26
C PHE A 80 4.07 9.44 -7.39
N GLY A 81 3.08 10.05 -6.77
CA GLY A 81 2.10 9.34 -5.95
C GLY A 81 0.67 9.63 -6.38
N TYR A 82 -0.17 8.63 -6.39
CA TYR A 82 -1.60 8.82 -6.59
C TYR A 82 -2.41 8.10 -5.51
N ASP A 83 -3.55 8.70 -5.18
CA ASP A 83 -4.50 8.19 -4.20
C ASP A 83 -5.89 8.77 -4.51
N PRO A 84 -7.00 8.03 -4.36
CA PRO A 84 -8.34 8.56 -4.60
C PRO A 84 -8.78 9.60 -3.55
N ALA A 85 -8.13 9.67 -2.40
CA ALA A 85 -8.49 10.55 -1.31
C ALA A 85 -7.99 11.98 -1.51
N THR A 86 -8.88 12.90 -1.89
CA THR A 86 -8.56 14.30 -2.18
C THR A 86 -7.82 14.99 -1.03
N SER A 87 -8.32 14.85 0.21
CA SER A 87 -7.70 15.48 1.39
C SER A 87 -6.28 14.97 1.67
N ALA A 88 -6.05 13.67 1.43
CA ALA A 88 -4.72 13.09 1.58
C ALA A 88 -3.75 13.65 0.55
N ILE A 89 -4.17 13.79 -0.70
CA ILE A 89 -3.35 14.36 -1.77
C ILE A 89 -3.07 15.86 -1.56
N GLU A 90 -4.03 16.64 -1.04
CA GLU A 90 -3.80 18.03 -0.66
C GLU A 90 -2.71 18.12 0.41
N ASP A 91 -2.75 17.28 1.43
CA ASP A 91 -1.71 17.19 2.44
C ASP A 91 -0.38 16.72 1.85
N ALA A 92 -0.40 15.70 0.98
CA ALA A 92 0.81 15.20 0.32
C ALA A 92 1.53 16.30 -0.46
N ARG A 93 0.80 17.10 -1.24
CA ARG A 93 1.32 18.27 -1.97
C ARG A 93 1.92 19.31 -1.04
N ARG A 94 1.21 19.65 0.04
CA ARG A 94 1.69 20.61 1.04
C ARG A 94 2.95 20.11 1.76
N LEU A 95 3.00 18.84 2.12
CA LEU A 95 4.09 18.21 2.86
C LEU A 95 5.31 17.88 1.97
N ALA A 96 5.17 17.87 0.64
CA ALA A 96 6.27 17.64 -0.30
C ALA A 96 7.40 18.66 -0.12
N GLY A 97 7.05 19.92 0.16
CA GLY A 97 8.03 21.00 0.26
C GLY A 97 8.76 21.21 -1.07
N THR A 98 10.09 21.25 -1.02
CA THR A 98 10.95 21.42 -2.20
C THR A 98 11.40 20.10 -2.83
N ARG A 99 10.94 18.97 -2.32
CA ARG A 99 11.30 17.64 -2.86
C ARG A 99 10.75 17.47 -4.28
N PRO A 100 11.42 16.70 -5.15
CA PRO A 100 10.96 16.44 -6.51
C PRO A 100 9.80 15.41 -6.52
N LEU A 101 8.71 15.74 -5.83
CA LEU A 101 7.54 14.88 -5.65
C LEU A 101 6.30 15.48 -6.32
N ARG A 102 5.49 14.62 -6.94
CA ARG A 102 4.21 15.00 -7.57
C ARG A 102 3.11 14.08 -7.08
N PHE A 103 1.93 14.65 -6.83
CA PHE A 103 0.79 13.93 -6.29
C PHE A 103 -0.49 14.24 -7.05
N GLU A 104 -1.28 13.20 -7.40
CA GLU A 104 -2.54 13.34 -8.11
C GLU A 104 -3.67 12.57 -7.44
N VAL A 105 -4.87 13.17 -7.45
CA VAL A 105 -6.09 12.48 -7.02
C VAL A 105 -6.52 11.55 -8.15
N ALA A 106 -6.33 10.25 -7.97
CA ALA A 106 -6.66 9.25 -8.99
C ALA A 106 -6.80 7.85 -8.37
N ALA A 107 -7.60 6.99 -8.99
CA ALA A 107 -7.75 5.57 -8.63
C ALA A 107 -6.81 4.64 -9.43
N ALA A 108 -6.14 5.16 -10.44
CA ALA A 108 -5.17 4.46 -11.29
C ALA A 108 -4.08 5.43 -11.73
N PRO A 109 -2.93 4.95 -12.26
CA PRO A 109 -1.89 5.84 -12.75
C PRO A 109 -2.44 6.88 -13.73
N PRO A 110 -2.27 8.18 -13.48
CA PRO A 110 -2.76 9.23 -14.36
C PRO A 110 -2.22 9.10 -15.80
N SER A 111 -3.02 9.53 -16.78
CA SER A 111 -2.60 9.51 -18.19
C SER A 111 -1.29 10.27 -18.37
N GLY A 112 -0.35 9.64 -19.11
CA GLY A 112 1.00 10.19 -19.33
C GLY A 112 2.01 9.89 -18.22
N TRP A 113 1.60 9.31 -17.10
CA TRP A 113 2.51 8.82 -16.08
C TRP A 113 3.08 7.45 -16.49
N ASN A 114 4.28 7.46 -17.04
CA ASN A 114 4.98 6.26 -17.51
C ASN A 114 6.50 6.41 -17.41
N GLY A 115 7.22 5.35 -17.74
CA GLY A 115 8.67 5.34 -17.73
C GLY A 115 9.27 5.28 -16.32
N PHE A 116 8.53 4.71 -15.37
CA PHE A 116 9.03 4.52 -14.01
C PHE A 116 10.05 3.37 -13.95
N ASP A 117 11.10 3.60 -13.19
CA ASP A 117 12.11 2.57 -12.87
C ASP A 117 11.56 1.59 -11.85
N VAL A 118 10.89 2.12 -10.83
CA VAL A 118 10.34 1.35 -9.72
C VAL A 118 8.95 1.86 -9.39
N ALA A 119 8.05 0.95 -9.07
CA ALA A 119 6.77 1.26 -8.45
C ALA A 119 6.66 0.57 -7.09
N PHE A 120 5.92 1.17 -6.19
CA PHE A 120 5.66 0.64 -4.85
C PHE A 120 4.18 0.63 -4.52
N ASN A 121 3.80 -0.29 -3.63
CA ASN A 121 2.50 -0.39 -3.01
C ASN A 121 2.68 -0.95 -1.59
N HIS A 122 2.06 -0.31 -0.61
CA HIS A 122 2.03 -0.83 0.74
C HIS A 122 0.61 -0.93 1.26
N GLU A 123 0.10 -2.17 1.37
CA GLU A 123 -1.24 -2.47 1.89
C GLU A 123 -2.39 -1.80 1.11
N VAL A 124 -2.34 -1.83 -0.23
CA VAL A 124 -3.38 -1.27 -1.10
C VAL A 124 -4.02 -2.32 -2.01
N LEU A 125 -3.31 -3.39 -2.40
CA LEU A 125 -3.83 -4.37 -3.38
C LEU A 125 -5.20 -4.94 -2.96
N TYR A 126 -5.39 -5.22 -1.69
CA TYR A 126 -6.65 -5.77 -1.17
C TYR A 126 -7.83 -4.78 -1.15
N LEU A 127 -7.57 -3.50 -1.43
CA LEU A 127 -8.58 -2.44 -1.55
C LEU A 127 -9.10 -2.27 -2.99
N LEU A 128 -8.44 -2.88 -3.97
CA LEU A 128 -8.74 -2.71 -5.39
C LEU A 128 -9.71 -3.79 -5.86
N ASP A 129 -10.80 -3.39 -6.53
CA ASP A 129 -11.82 -4.32 -7.04
C ASP A 129 -11.37 -5.06 -8.30
N ASP A 130 -10.46 -4.49 -9.10
CA ASP A 130 -9.99 -5.03 -10.38
C ASP A 130 -8.46 -5.09 -10.44
N LEU A 131 -7.89 -6.15 -9.83
CA LEU A 131 -6.45 -6.39 -9.85
C LEU A 131 -5.89 -6.71 -11.27
N PRO A 132 -6.57 -7.44 -12.16
CA PRO A 132 -6.15 -7.61 -13.56
C PRO A 132 -5.96 -6.28 -14.30
N ALA A 133 -6.91 -5.34 -14.17
CA ALA A 133 -6.80 -4.01 -14.76
C ALA A 133 -5.65 -3.22 -14.12
N HIS A 134 -5.51 -3.30 -12.81
CA HIS A 134 -4.40 -2.67 -12.08
C HIS A 134 -3.04 -3.22 -12.54
N ALA A 135 -2.86 -4.53 -12.63
CA ALA A 135 -1.63 -5.16 -13.11
C ALA A 135 -1.26 -4.65 -14.52
N THR A 136 -2.24 -4.59 -15.43
CA THR A 136 -2.05 -4.04 -16.78
C THR A 136 -1.64 -2.56 -16.75
N ALA A 137 -2.25 -1.75 -15.89
CA ALA A 137 -1.95 -0.32 -15.78
C ALA A 137 -0.52 -0.10 -15.25
N ILE A 138 -0.10 -0.83 -14.23
CA ILE A 138 1.27 -0.74 -13.69
C ILE A 138 2.29 -1.27 -14.68
N PHE A 139 1.98 -2.36 -15.41
CA PHE A 139 2.86 -2.85 -16.48
C PHE A 139 3.16 -1.76 -17.51
N ARG A 140 2.16 -1.00 -17.93
CA ARG A 140 2.31 0.10 -18.89
C ARG A 140 3.07 1.29 -18.29
N ALA A 141 2.88 1.57 -17.02
CA ALA A 141 3.52 2.69 -16.32
C ALA A 141 5.03 2.47 -16.12
N LEU A 142 5.47 1.25 -15.87
CA LEU A 142 6.89 0.91 -15.74
C LEU A 142 7.58 0.96 -17.11
N LYS A 143 8.88 1.22 -17.12
CA LYS A 143 9.73 0.99 -18.29
C LYS A 143 10.08 -0.50 -18.44
N PRO A 144 10.52 -0.99 -19.63
CA PRO A 144 11.18 -2.30 -19.73
C PRO A 144 12.34 -2.39 -18.71
N GLY A 145 12.44 -3.49 -17.98
CA GLY A 145 13.37 -3.68 -16.88
C GLY A 145 12.93 -3.04 -15.54
N GLY A 146 11.80 -2.34 -15.51
CA GLY A 146 11.25 -1.76 -14.28
C GLY A 146 10.63 -2.80 -13.36
N VAL A 147 10.53 -2.49 -12.06
CA VAL A 147 10.04 -3.41 -11.03
C VAL A 147 8.93 -2.76 -10.20
N TYR A 148 7.89 -3.53 -9.88
CA TYR A 148 6.86 -3.16 -8.93
C TYR A 148 6.96 -4.03 -7.67
N TYR A 149 7.12 -3.39 -6.52
CA TYR A 149 7.13 -4.02 -5.21
C TYR A 149 5.82 -3.75 -4.47
N ALA A 150 5.14 -4.81 -4.04
CA ALA A 150 3.89 -4.69 -3.31
C ALA A 150 3.93 -5.46 -2.00
N VAL A 151 3.71 -4.78 -0.88
CA VAL A 151 3.52 -5.42 0.43
C VAL A 151 2.04 -5.68 0.64
N MET A 152 1.70 -6.93 0.94
CA MET A 152 0.34 -7.38 1.17
C MET A 152 0.27 -8.28 2.41
N GLY A 153 -0.41 -7.83 3.45
CA GLY A 153 -0.69 -8.62 4.65
C GLY A 153 -2.15 -9.06 4.74
N VAL A 154 -3.05 -8.37 4.05
CA VAL A 154 -4.50 -8.67 4.02
C VAL A 154 -4.79 -9.57 2.81
N HIS A 155 -4.87 -10.88 3.04
CA HIS A 155 -5.16 -11.90 2.03
C HIS A 155 -5.84 -13.12 2.67
N ALA A 156 -6.41 -14.01 1.87
CA ALA A 156 -7.24 -15.12 2.34
C ALA A 156 -6.48 -16.11 3.25
N ALA A 157 -5.18 -16.29 3.02
CA ALA A 157 -4.33 -17.15 3.84
C ALA A 157 -3.80 -16.50 5.14
N SER A 158 -4.23 -15.25 5.47
CA SER A 158 -3.86 -14.56 6.73
C SER A 158 -4.97 -14.69 7.77
N PRO A 159 -4.87 -15.57 8.79
CA PRO A 159 -5.95 -15.80 9.76
C PRO A 159 -6.34 -14.56 10.55
N LEU A 160 -5.34 -13.74 10.96
CA LEU A 160 -5.58 -12.51 11.69
C LEU A 160 -6.35 -11.52 10.83
N MET A 161 -5.92 -11.31 9.58
CA MET A 161 -6.55 -10.37 8.65
C MET A 161 -7.87 -10.90 8.08
N ALA A 162 -8.06 -12.19 7.93
CA ALA A 162 -9.35 -12.78 7.57
C ALA A 162 -10.40 -12.49 8.65
N THR A 163 -10.02 -12.60 9.93
CA THR A 163 -10.91 -12.25 11.05
C THR A 163 -11.23 -10.75 11.07
N TRP A 164 -10.25 -9.91 10.85
CA TRP A 164 -10.42 -8.46 10.74
C TRP A 164 -11.33 -8.09 9.56
N HIS A 165 -11.07 -8.67 8.38
CA HIS A 165 -11.86 -8.45 7.17
C HIS A 165 -13.32 -8.85 7.37
N ALA A 166 -13.59 -10.02 7.95
CA ALA A 166 -14.96 -10.48 8.21
C ALA A 166 -15.77 -9.50 9.09
N LYS A 167 -15.09 -8.75 9.97
CA LYS A 167 -15.75 -7.75 10.84
C LYS A 167 -15.96 -6.40 10.16
N ASN A 168 -15.13 -6.05 9.19
CA ASN A 168 -15.03 -4.68 8.70
C ASN A 168 -15.41 -4.52 7.22
N ALA A 169 -15.42 -5.60 6.42
CA ALA A 169 -15.53 -5.52 4.96
C ALA A 169 -16.81 -4.82 4.49
N GLU A 170 -17.98 -5.15 5.08
CA GLU A 170 -19.24 -4.53 4.72
C GLU A 170 -19.25 -3.03 5.02
N ALA A 171 -18.84 -2.64 6.22
CA ALA A 171 -18.82 -1.24 6.64
C ALA A 171 -17.84 -0.37 5.84
N MET A 172 -16.78 -0.99 5.29
CA MET A 172 -15.71 -0.32 4.56
C MET A 172 -15.83 -0.49 3.04
N GLY A 173 -16.78 -1.31 2.57
CA GLY A 173 -16.93 -1.62 1.15
C GLY A 173 -15.72 -2.34 0.56
N LEU A 174 -15.07 -3.23 1.33
CA LEU A 174 -13.89 -3.95 0.86
C LEU A 174 -14.31 -5.08 -0.09
N PRO A 175 -13.50 -5.38 -1.13
CA PRO A 175 -13.68 -6.57 -1.95
C PRO A 175 -13.45 -7.84 -1.13
N ALA A 176 -13.81 -8.99 -1.70
CA ALA A 176 -13.45 -10.29 -1.11
C ALA A 176 -11.94 -10.41 -0.99
N LEU A 177 -11.47 -11.16 0.04
CA LEU A 177 -10.04 -11.42 0.18
C LEU A 177 -9.51 -12.20 -1.01
N TYR A 178 -8.39 -11.74 -1.53
CA TYR A 178 -7.68 -12.42 -2.61
C TYR A 178 -6.79 -13.54 -2.09
N GLU A 179 -6.73 -14.64 -2.85
CA GLU A 179 -5.70 -15.65 -2.70
C GLU A 179 -4.39 -15.14 -3.33
N LEU A 180 -3.26 -15.38 -2.68
CA LEU A 180 -1.96 -14.95 -3.19
C LEU A 180 -1.64 -15.55 -4.57
N ASP A 181 -2.06 -16.79 -4.82
CA ASP A 181 -1.89 -17.47 -6.11
C ASP A 181 -2.67 -16.77 -7.23
N GLN A 182 -3.87 -16.27 -6.93
CA GLN A 182 -4.65 -15.49 -7.89
C GLN A 182 -3.96 -14.17 -8.21
N VAL A 183 -3.45 -13.46 -7.19
CA VAL A 183 -2.69 -12.22 -7.39
C VAL A 183 -1.49 -12.49 -8.29
N ALA A 184 -0.71 -13.53 -7.99
CA ALA A 184 0.45 -13.91 -8.80
C ALA A 184 0.08 -14.23 -10.25
N ALA A 185 -1.02 -14.96 -10.47
CA ALA A 185 -1.51 -15.32 -11.80
C ALA A 185 -1.89 -14.06 -12.61
N TRP A 186 -2.68 -13.15 -12.06
CA TRP A 186 -3.10 -11.93 -12.76
C TRP A 186 -1.94 -11.03 -13.17
N PHE A 187 -0.92 -10.91 -12.33
CA PHE A 187 0.28 -10.15 -12.69
C PHE A 187 1.12 -10.89 -13.74
N SER A 188 1.22 -12.22 -13.67
CA SER A 188 1.86 -13.02 -14.71
C SER A 188 1.14 -12.87 -16.06
N ASP A 189 -0.20 -12.93 -16.07
CA ASP A 189 -1.02 -12.75 -17.27
C ASP A 189 -0.87 -11.34 -17.89
N ALA A 190 -0.60 -10.33 -17.06
CA ALA A 190 -0.28 -8.97 -17.52
C ALA A 190 1.14 -8.85 -18.13
N GLY A 191 1.96 -9.90 -18.06
CA GLY A 191 3.30 -9.96 -18.65
C GLY A 191 4.47 -9.81 -17.65
N PHE A 192 4.21 -9.74 -16.35
CA PHE A 192 5.25 -9.67 -15.33
C PHE A 192 5.91 -11.02 -15.06
N GLN A 193 7.19 -10.98 -14.73
CA GLN A 193 7.84 -12.05 -13.99
C GLN A 193 7.55 -11.84 -12.50
N VAL A 194 6.97 -12.85 -11.84
CA VAL A 194 6.49 -12.75 -10.46
C VAL A 194 7.43 -13.48 -9.52
N ALA A 195 7.79 -12.83 -8.42
CA ALA A 195 8.48 -13.44 -7.29
C ALA A 195 7.84 -12.98 -5.99
N ALA A 196 7.98 -13.75 -4.94
CA ALA A 196 7.49 -13.42 -3.62
C ALA A 196 8.54 -13.72 -2.55
N GLY A 197 8.55 -12.91 -1.52
CA GLY A 197 9.46 -13.04 -0.39
C GLY A 197 8.83 -12.54 0.90
N ARG A 198 9.59 -12.65 1.99
CA ARG A 198 9.21 -12.08 3.29
C ARG A 198 9.98 -10.80 3.52
N LEU A 199 9.36 -9.87 4.24
CA LEU A 199 10.04 -8.67 4.66
C LEU A 199 11.14 -9.02 5.68
N TRP A 200 12.26 -8.32 5.58
CA TRP A 200 13.33 -8.42 6.57
C TRP A 200 12.97 -7.60 7.81
N ILE A 201 12.10 -8.14 8.66
CA ILE A 201 11.70 -7.51 9.92
C ILE A 201 12.49 -8.15 11.07
N ARG A 202 13.34 -7.37 11.72
CA ARG A 202 14.12 -7.84 12.88
C ARG A 202 13.31 -7.80 14.17
N PHE A 203 12.60 -6.69 14.41
CA PHE A 203 11.75 -6.50 15.57
C PHE A 203 10.44 -5.84 15.13
N VAL A 204 9.32 -6.35 15.64
CA VAL A 204 7.99 -5.75 15.49
C VAL A 204 7.76 -4.84 16.69
N PRO A 205 7.49 -3.54 16.50
CA PRO A 205 7.06 -2.67 17.60
C PRO A 205 5.73 -3.16 18.17
N ILE A 206 5.67 -3.42 19.48
CA ILE A 206 4.46 -3.87 20.16
C ILE A 206 3.95 -2.74 21.03
N ALA A 207 2.82 -2.16 20.68
CA ALA A 207 2.08 -1.24 21.52
C ALA A 207 1.09 -2.02 22.41
N ALA A 208 0.77 -1.48 23.59
CA ALA A 208 -0.10 -2.15 24.54
C ALA A 208 -1.48 -2.47 23.94
N GLU A 209 -2.04 -1.56 23.14
CA GLU A 209 -3.30 -1.73 22.42
C GLU A 209 -3.31 -2.91 21.45
N HIS A 210 -2.16 -3.28 20.88
CA HIS A 210 -2.07 -4.47 20.02
C HIS A 210 -2.34 -5.76 20.80
N LEU A 211 -1.99 -5.80 22.09
CA LEU A 211 -2.18 -6.96 22.95
C LEU A 211 -3.61 -7.11 23.48
N ASP A 212 -4.40 -6.03 23.40
CA ASP A 212 -5.82 -6.07 23.76
C ASP A 212 -6.66 -6.72 22.65
N GLU A 213 -6.17 -6.71 21.40
CA GLU A 213 -6.91 -7.17 20.22
C GLU A 213 -6.44 -8.53 19.69
N ALA A 214 -5.17 -8.86 19.87
CA ALA A 214 -4.56 -10.10 19.39
C ALA A 214 -3.46 -10.57 20.34
N ARG A 215 -3.24 -11.89 20.40
CA ARG A 215 -2.12 -12.43 21.19
C ARG A 215 -0.79 -12.06 20.53
N LEU A 216 0.23 -11.83 21.31
CA LEU A 216 1.58 -11.48 20.84
C LEU A 216 2.08 -12.41 19.72
N LEU A 217 1.87 -13.72 19.87
CA LEU A 217 2.32 -14.69 18.86
C LEU A 217 1.57 -14.54 17.52
N ASP A 218 0.30 -14.17 17.55
CA ASP A 218 -0.49 -13.95 16.33
C ASP A 218 -0.01 -12.66 15.60
N VAL A 219 0.33 -11.63 16.37
CA VAL A 219 0.93 -10.39 15.83
C VAL A 219 2.31 -10.67 15.21
N LEU A 220 3.16 -11.42 15.89
CA LEU A 220 4.48 -11.79 15.37
C LEU A 220 4.37 -12.68 14.13
N ASP A 221 3.45 -13.66 14.13
CA ASP A 221 3.20 -14.51 12.96
C ASP A 221 2.71 -13.71 11.76
N TYR A 222 1.82 -12.74 11.99
CA TYR A 222 1.38 -11.83 10.94
C TYR A 222 2.54 -11.09 10.28
N TYR A 223 3.39 -10.45 11.04
CA TYR A 223 4.51 -9.68 10.49
C TYR A 223 5.62 -10.54 9.89
N TYR A 224 5.93 -11.68 10.48
CA TYR A 224 7.04 -12.53 10.04
C TYR A 224 6.65 -13.52 8.94
N ASN A 225 5.40 -13.98 8.91
CA ASN A 225 5.00 -15.09 8.05
C ASN A 225 3.88 -14.74 7.07
N GLN A 226 2.95 -13.87 7.45
CA GLN A 226 1.76 -13.59 6.65
C GLN A 226 1.89 -12.32 5.80
N LYS A 227 2.67 -11.33 6.23
CA LYS A 227 2.94 -10.13 5.44
C LYS A 227 3.98 -10.44 4.35
N ILE A 228 3.53 -10.48 3.11
CA ILE A 228 4.32 -10.92 1.95
C ILE A 228 4.78 -9.69 1.14
N LEU A 229 6.02 -9.71 0.68
CA LEU A 229 6.54 -8.81 -0.35
C LEU A 229 6.46 -9.51 -1.71
N LEU A 230 5.62 -8.99 -2.58
CA LEU A 230 5.52 -9.39 -3.97
C LEU A 230 6.43 -8.52 -4.83
N ARG A 231 7.14 -9.14 -5.79
CA ARG A 231 8.01 -8.48 -6.75
C ARG A 231 7.56 -8.83 -8.16
N PHE A 232 7.17 -7.81 -8.91
CA PHE A 232 6.69 -7.94 -10.28
C PHE A 232 7.66 -7.22 -11.21
N SER A 233 8.43 -7.96 -12.00
CA SER A 233 9.44 -7.40 -12.92
C SER A 233 8.87 -7.34 -14.34
N ARG A 234 8.94 -6.15 -14.94
CA ARG A 234 8.63 -5.99 -16.37
C ARG A 234 9.87 -6.38 -17.19
N PRO A 235 9.82 -7.44 -18.03
CA PRO A 235 10.91 -7.81 -18.92
C PRO A 235 11.32 -6.71 -19.89
#